data_154d83e6a293d12c86e8f07e86293151
#
_entry.id   154d83e6a293d12c86e8f07e86293151
#
_cell.length_a   1.000
_cell.length_b   1.000
_cell.length_c   1.000
_cell.angle_alpha   90.00
_cell.angle_beta   90.00
_cell.angle_gamma   90.00
#
_symmetry.space_group_name_H-M   'P 1'
#
loop_
_entity.id
_entity.type
_entity.pdbx_description
1 polymer ?
#
loop_
_entity_poly.entity_id
_entity_poly.type
_entity_poly.pdbx_seq_one_letter_code
_entity_poly.pdbx_strand_id
1 'polypeptide(L)'
;SGRILLDGLDLGDWDAEVLHGRVGVIFQDFARYQMQVGENIGAGDEPFFEDEARWRAAAERGQADEFIASLPGGYRAQLGKWFREGRELSGGQWQKIALSRAFMRTRADILVLDEPTAAMDAQAEADVFEHFRRLAQGRITILISHRFSTVRMADQIVVIDRGRIIERGTHQELVALDGHYAHLFALQAKGYR
;
A
#
# COMPACT_ATOMS: atom_id res chain seq x y z
N SER A 1 -23.10 -10.79 6.45
CA SER A 1 -23.49 -11.79 5.44
C SER A 1 -23.23 -11.18 4.05
N GLY A 2 -22.63 -11.91 3.16
CA GLY A 2 -22.25 -11.54 1.81
C GLY A 2 -21.21 -12.52 1.28
N ARG A 3 -20.89 -12.43 0.02
CA ARG A 3 -19.79 -13.19 -0.56
C ARG A 3 -18.97 -12.29 -1.49
N ILE A 4 -17.69 -12.61 -1.61
CA ILE A 4 -16.76 -11.95 -2.51
C ILE A 4 -16.34 -12.99 -3.53
N LEU A 5 -16.47 -12.66 -4.80
CA LEU A 5 -16.09 -13.51 -5.91
C LEU A 5 -14.82 -12.98 -6.54
N LEU A 6 -13.85 -13.86 -6.78
CA LEU A 6 -12.67 -13.61 -7.59
C LEU A 6 -12.68 -14.62 -8.75
N ASP A 7 -12.67 -14.10 -9.98
CA ASP A 7 -12.78 -14.91 -11.21
C ASP A 7 -14.00 -15.87 -11.20
N GLY A 8 -15.11 -15.44 -10.59
CA GLY A 8 -16.35 -16.21 -10.48
C GLY A 8 -16.40 -17.25 -9.35
N LEU A 9 -15.29 -17.48 -8.65
CA LEU A 9 -15.20 -18.38 -7.50
C LEU A 9 -15.28 -17.57 -6.19
N ASP A 10 -16.03 -18.08 -5.20
CA ASP A 10 -16.09 -17.47 -3.87
C ASP A 10 -14.70 -17.51 -3.19
N LEU A 11 -14.30 -16.43 -2.49
CA LEU A 11 -13.00 -16.41 -1.82
C LEU A 11 -12.83 -17.55 -0.82
N GLY A 12 -13.92 -18.04 -0.21
CA GLY A 12 -13.89 -19.19 0.70
C GLY A 12 -13.60 -20.52 0.04
N ASP A 13 -13.78 -20.62 -1.29
CA ASP A 13 -13.55 -21.83 -2.08
C ASP A 13 -12.15 -21.87 -2.72
N TRP A 14 -11.39 -20.76 -2.61
CA TRP A 14 -10.02 -20.72 -3.10
C TRP A 14 -9.07 -21.48 -2.18
N ASP A 15 -8.06 -22.12 -2.76
CA ASP A 15 -6.89 -22.53 -2.01
C ASP A 15 -6.20 -21.30 -1.41
N ALA A 16 -5.95 -21.33 -0.09
CA ALA A 16 -5.46 -20.16 0.64
C ALA A 16 -4.06 -19.71 0.17
N GLU A 17 -3.18 -20.65 -0.16
CA GLU A 17 -1.83 -20.34 -0.62
C GLU A 17 -1.85 -19.68 -2.00
N VAL A 18 -2.67 -20.21 -2.91
CA VAL A 18 -2.88 -19.64 -4.25
C VAL A 18 -3.49 -18.25 -4.14
N LEU A 19 -4.52 -18.06 -3.32
CA LEU A 19 -5.16 -16.76 -3.10
C LEU A 19 -4.17 -15.74 -2.51
N HIS A 20 -3.43 -16.13 -1.48
CA HIS A 20 -2.41 -15.26 -0.88
C HIS A 20 -1.32 -14.87 -1.86
N GLY A 21 -0.95 -15.75 -2.80
CA GLY A 21 0.00 -15.45 -3.87
C GLY A 21 -0.49 -14.38 -4.85
N ARG A 22 -1.82 -14.22 -5.00
CA ARG A 22 -2.46 -13.25 -5.89
C ARG A 22 -2.67 -11.88 -5.27
N VAL A 23 -2.53 -11.73 -3.95
CA VAL A 23 -2.84 -10.50 -3.22
C VAL A 23 -1.60 -9.92 -2.56
N GLY A 24 -1.24 -8.69 -2.92
CA GLY A 24 -0.28 -7.87 -2.18
C GLY A 24 -1.05 -6.92 -1.25
N VAL A 25 -0.67 -6.85 0.03
CA VAL A 25 -1.37 -6.00 1.00
C VAL A 25 -0.39 -5.10 1.73
N ILE A 26 -0.78 -3.84 1.90
CA ILE A 26 -0.14 -2.89 2.80
C ILE A 26 -1.18 -2.47 3.83
N PHE A 27 -0.88 -2.74 5.10
CA PHE A 27 -1.73 -2.33 6.22
C PHE A 27 -1.29 -0.97 6.75
N GLN A 28 -2.22 -0.22 7.32
CA GLN A 28 -1.94 1.03 8.05
C GLN A 28 -0.93 0.80 9.17
N ASP A 29 -1.12 -0.27 9.95
CA ASP A 29 -0.25 -0.69 11.04
C ASP A 29 0.72 -1.79 10.58
N PHE A 30 1.58 -1.49 9.61
CA PHE A 30 2.55 -2.46 9.12
C PHE A 30 3.62 -2.81 10.16
N ALA A 31 4.01 -4.08 10.20
CA ALA A 31 5.03 -4.58 11.11
C ALA A 31 6.42 -3.99 10.80
N ARG A 32 7.13 -3.58 11.86
CA ARG A 32 8.52 -3.09 11.82
C ARG A 32 9.41 -4.16 12.42
N TYR A 33 9.88 -5.08 11.58
CA TYR A 33 10.70 -6.18 12.06
C TYR A 33 12.12 -5.71 12.39
N GLN A 34 12.63 -6.13 13.54
CA GLN A 34 14.00 -5.85 13.97
C GLN A 34 14.96 -6.88 13.38
N MET A 35 15.16 -6.80 12.07
CA MET A 35 16.02 -7.67 11.26
C MET A 35 16.68 -6.82 10.16
N GLN A 36 17.47 -7.43 9.29
CA GLN A 36 18.11 -6.71 8.19
C GLN A 36 17.08 -6.08 7.24
N VAL A 37 17.49 -5.02 6.53
CA VAL A 37 16.63 -4.34 5.54
C VAL A 37 16.12 -5.33 4.49
N GLY A 38 17.01 -6.16 3.93
CA GLY A 38 16.64 -7.16 2.92
C GLY A 38 15.65 -8.18 3.45
N GLU A 39 15.85 -8.68 4.66
CA GLU A 39 14.93 -9.61 5.34
C GLU A 39 13.55 -8.98 5.58
N ASN A 40 13.52 -7.69 5.96
CA ASN A 40 12.27 -6.95 6.09
C ASN A 40 11.48 -6.91 4.78
N ILE A 41 12.15 -6.74 3.66
CA ILE A 41 11.53 -6.75 2.33
C ILE A 41 11.13 -8.19 1.97
N GLY A 42 12.06 -9.15 2.13
CA GLY A 42 11.88 -10.56 1.81
C GLY A 42 10.70 -11.21 2.52
N ALA A 43 10.36 -10.74 3.73
CA ALA A 43 9.20 -11.20 4.49
C ALA A 43 7.84 -11.00 3.74
N GLY A 44 7.84 -10.29 2.62
CA GLY A 44 6.66 -10.13 1.76
C GLY A 44 6.32 -11.38 0.93
N ASP A 45 7.31 -12.23 0.64
CA ASP A 45 7.13 -13.46 -0.15
C ASP A 45 8.06 -14.55 0.38
N GLU A 46 7.59 -15.36 1.31
CA GLU A 46 8.39 -16.30 2.10
C GLU A 46 9.23 -17.25 1.26
N PRO A 47 8.75 -17.86 0.16
CA PRO A 47 9.57 -18.72 -0.69
C PRO A 47 10.81 -18.01 -1.30
N PHE A 48 10.80 -16.68 -1.32
CA PHE A 48 11.85 -15.83 -1.87
C PHE A 48 12.48 -14.90 -0.83
N PHE A 49 12.39 -15.28 0.44
CA PHE A 49 12.81 -14.46 1.58
C PHE A 49 14.25 -13.97 1.45
N GLU A 50 15.18 -14.80 0.95
CA GLU A 50 16.62 -14.48 0.81
C GLU A 50 17.02 -14.04 -0.60
N ASP A 51 16.06 -13.83 -1.52
CA ASP A 51 16.35 -13.46 -2.90
C ASP A 51 16.69 -11.96 -3.01
N GLU A 52 18.00 -11.66 -2.99
CA GLU A 52 18.50 -10.28 -3.07
C GLU A 52 18.11 -9.56 -4.37
N ALA A 53 17.97 -10.28 -5.49
CA ALA A 53 17.56 -9.66 -6.75
C ALA A 53 16.11 -9.18 -6.66
N ARG A 54 15.24 -9.97 -6.03
CA ARG A 54 13.86 -9.57 -5.75
C ARG A 54 13.78 -8.44 -4.73
N TRP A 55 14.61 -8.42 -3.69
CA TRP A 55 14.66 -7.30 -2.74
C TRP A 55 14.92 -5.98 -3.47
N ARG A 56 15.90 -5.96 -4.39
CA ARG A 56 16.25 -4.76 -5.17
C ARG A 56 15.09 -4.31 -6.05
N ALA A 57 14.52 -5.24 -6.83
CA ALA A 57 13.37 -4.93 -7.68
C ALA A 57 12.14 -4.48 -6.88
N ALA A 58 11.91 -5.05 -5.70
CA ALA A 58 10.83 -4.64 -4.82
C ALA A 58 11.10 -3.28 -4.16
N ALA A 59 12.36 -3.00 -3.77
CA ALA A 59 12.78 -1.73 -3.20
C ALA A 59 12.65 -0.57 -4.22
N GLU A 60 13.03 -0.79 -5.47
CA GLU A 60 12.82 0.17 -6.54
C GLU A 60 11.33 0.51 -6.71
N ARG A 61 10.47 -0.51 -6.74
CA ARG A 61 9.01 -0.33 -6.81
C ARG A 61 8.44 0.36 -5.57
N GLY A 62 9.03 0.13 -4.39
CA GLY A 62 8.66 0.76 -3.12
C GLY A 62 9.32 2.12 -2.89
N GLN A 63 10.13 2.61 -3.83
CA GLN A 63 10.94 3.84 -3.70
C GLN A 63 11.87 3.82 -2.48
N ALA A 64 12.36 2.66 -2.12
CA ALA A 64 13.25 2.47 -0.97
C ALA A 64 14.74 2.41 -1.36
N ASP A 65 15.06 2.15 -2.61
CA ASP A 65 16.39 1.86 -3.12
C ASP A 65 17.42 2.98 -2.83
N GLU A 66 17.06 4.25 -3.05
CA GLU A 66 17.96 5.38 -2.81
C GLU A 66 18.37 5.48 -1.34
N PHE A 67 17.41 5.44 -0.39
CA PHE A 67 17.78 5.54 1.01
C PHE A 67 18.48 4.27 1.51
N ILE A 68 18.12 3.08 1.00
CA ILE A 68 18.81 1.83 1.33
C ILE A 68 20.28 1.91 0.88
N ALA A 69 20.55 2.43 -0.33
CA ALA A 69 21.92 2.63 -0.82
C ALA A 69 22.73 3.60 0.06
N SER A 70 22.08 4.55 0.72
CA SER A 70 22.72 5.50 1.64
C SER A 70 23.02 4.91 3.02
N LEU A 71 22.44 3.75 3.37
CA LEU A 71 22.68 3.10 4.65
C LEU A 71 24.03 2.38 4.64
N PRO A 72 24.88 2.54 5.66
CA PRO A 72 26.01 1.65 5.88
C PRO A 72 25.54 0.20 5.97
N GLY A 73 26.03 -0.65 5.06
CA GLY A 73 25.59 -2.05 4.92
C GLY A 73 24.41 -2.26 3.95
N GLY A 74 23.74 -1.20 3.46
CA GLY A 74 22.67 -1.31 2.48
C GLY A 74 21.58 -2.30 2.89
N TYR A 75 21.30 -3.30 2.08
CA TYR A 75 20.31 -4.35 2.38
C TYR A 75 20.67 -5.22 3.58
N ARG A 76 21.94 -5.25 3.99
CA ARG A 76 22.42 -5.97 5.17
C ARG A 76 22.43 -5.12 6.43
N ALA A 77 22.04 -3.84 6.35
CA ALA A 77 21.94 -2.97 7.50
C ALA A 77 20.91 -3.51 8.49
N GLN A 78 21.33 -3.69 9.75
CA GLN A 78 20.46 -4.14 10.84
C GLN A 78 19.51 -3.03 11.25
N LEU A 79 18.21 -3.30 11.31
CA LEU A 79 17.20 -2.39 11.80
C LEU A 79 16.78 -2.72 13.22
N GLY A 80 16.33 -1.67 13.94
CA GLY A 80 15.77 -1.80 15.28
C GLY A 80 16.76 -1.49 16.40
N LYS A 81 16.20 -0.90 17.47
CA LYS A 81 16.96 -0.41 18.64
C LYS A 81 17.48 -1.53 19.56
N TRP A 82 17.06 -2.76 19.37
CA TRP A 82 17.49 -3.88 20.21
C TRP A 82 18.92 -4.35 19.95
N PHE A 83 19.44 -3.99 18.78
CA PHE A 83 20.79 -4.37 18.38
C PHE A 83 21.76 -3.21 18.57
N ARG A 84 23.00 -3.50 19.02
CA ARG A 84 24.03 -2.50 19.30
C ARG A 84 24.33 -1.60 18.09
N GLU A 85 24.27 -2.15 16.89
CA GLU A 85 24.48 -1.44 15.61
C GLU A 85 23.19 -1.24 14.83
N GLY A 86 22.03 -1.52 15.47
CA GLY A 86 20.72 -1.42 14.86
C GLY A 86 20.34 0.04 14.61
N ARG A 87 19.78 0.28 13.42
CA ARG A 87 19.34 1.58 12.98
C ARG A 87 17.84 1.73 13.10
N GLU A 88 17.41 2.89 13.50
CA GLU A 88 15.99 3.26 13.45
C GLU A 88 15.74 4.06 12.17
N LEU A 89 14.69 3.69 11.46
CA LEU A 89 14.23 4.40 10.27
C LEU A 89 13.19 5.45 10.63
N SER A 90 13.10 6.51 9.84
CA SER A 90 11.98 7.44 9.92
C SER A 90 10.66 6.75 9.57
N GLY A 91 9.51 7.34 9.95
CA GLY A 91 8.20 6.80 9.59
C GLY A 91 8.02 6.60 8.08
N GLY A 92 8.45 7.57 7.28
CA GLY A 92 8.40 7.48 5.81
C GLY A 92 9.33 6.39 5.23
N GLN A 93 10.52 6.19 5.82
CA GLN A 93 11.41 5.11 5.39
C GLN A 93 10.84 3.73 5.74
N TRP A 94 10.26 3.57 6.94
CA TRP A 94 9.55 2.35 7.30
C TRP A 94 8.38 2.05 6.37
N GLN A 95 7.68 3.09 5.94
CA GLN A 95 6.57 2.95 4.99
C GLN A 95 7.06 2.48 3.62
N LYS A 96 8.19 3.01 3.12
CA LYS A 96 8.83 2.54 1.88
C LYS A 96 9.27 1.08 1.97
N ILE A 97 9.76 0.63 3.14
CA ILE A 97 10.04 -0.80 3.38
C ILE A 97 8.77 -1.64 3.33
N ALA A 98 7.67 -1.18 3.97
CA ALA A 98 6.39 -1.89 3.93
C ALA A 98 5.81 -1.99 2.51
N LEU A 99 5.95 -0.93 1.71
CA LEU A 99 5.62 -0.92 0.30
C LEU A 99 6.45 -1.95 -0.49
N SER A 100 7.77 -1.93 -0.28
CA SER A 100 8.68 -2.87 -0.93
C SER A 100 8.32 -4.32 -0.58
N ARG A 101 7.93 -4.59 0.67
CA ARG A 101 7.44 -5.90 1.11
C ARG A 101 6.22 -6.35 0.30
N ALA A 102 5.24 -5.48 0.08
CA ALA A 102 4.07 -5.84 -0.73
C ALA A 102 4.45 -6.13 -2.20
N PHE A 103 5.48 -5.47 -2.73
CA PHE A 103 5.97 -5.67 -4.10
C PHE A 103 6.87 -6.90 -4.28
N MET A 104 7.23 -7.60 -3.22
CA MET A 104 7.90 -8.91 -3.33
C MET A 104 7.03 -9.92 -4.09
N ARG A 105 5.72 -9.87 -3.92
CA ARG A 105 4.75 -10.72 -4.62
C ARG A 105 4.56 -10.26 -6.07
N THR A 106 5.50 -10.66 -6.93
CA THR A 106 5.53 -10.24 -8.34
C THR A 106 4.34 -10.72 -9.15
N ARG A 107 3.71 -11.81 -8.72
CA ARG A 107 2.52 -12.41 -9.37
C ARG A 107 1.20 -11.85 -8.84
N ALA A 108 1.23 -10.97 -7.83
CA ALA A 108 0.01 -10.38 -7.31
C ALA A 108 -0.66 -9.54 -8.40
N ASP A 109 -1.89 -9.86 -8.72
CA ASP A 109 -2.77 -9.13 -9.63
C ASP A 109 -3.80 -8.28 -8.87
N ILE A 110 -3.86 -8.43 -7.54
CA ILE A 110 -4.65 -7.61 -6.63
C ILE A 110 -3.70 -6.91 -5.65
N LEU A 111 -3.85 -5.60 -5.52
CA LEU A 111 -3.11 -4.79 -4.56
C LEU A 111 -4.09 -4.09 -3.62
N VAL A 112 -3.95 -4.32 -2.32
CA VAL A 112 -4.75 -3.64 -1.30
C VAL A 112 -3.86 -2.67 -0.53
N LEU A 113 -4.23 -1.41 -0.50
CA LEU A 113 -3.50 -0.32 0.12
C LEU A 113 -4.39 0.32 1.19
N ASP A 114 -4.09 0.06 2.45
CA ASP A 114 -4.82 0.62 3.59
C ASP A 114 -4.03 1.79 4.18
N GLU A 115 -4.50 3.01 3.91
CA GLU A 115 -3.88 4.28 4.31
C GLU A 115 -2.36 4.35 4.05
N PRO A 116 -1.89 4.04 2.83
CA PRO A 116 -0.48 3.81 2.54
C PRO A 116 0.41 5.06 2.68
N THR A 117 -0.15 6.22 2.93
CA THR A 117 0.58 7.51 3.01
C THR A 117 0.31 8.27 4.30
N ALA A 118 -0.24 7.62 5.34
CA ALA A 118 -0.64 8.28 6.59
C ALA A 118 0.49 9.09 7.27
N ALA A 119 1.75 8.67 7.11
CA ALA A 119 2.93 9.31 7.72
C ALA A 119 3.70 10.24 6.77
N MET A 120 3.16 10.55 5.58
CA MET A 120 3.84 11.36 4.56
C MET A 120 3.28 12.77 4.49
N ASP A 121 4.13 13.73 4.08
CA ASP A 121 3.69 15.07 3.70
C ASP A 121 2.99 15.04 2.31
N ALA A 122 2.33 16.13 1.96
CA ALA A 122 1.50 16.21 0.75
C ALA A 122 2.30 16.01 -0.55
N GLN A 123 3.57 16.44 -0.60
CA GLN A 123 4.39 16.25 -1.80
C GLN A 123 4.84 14.80 -1.94
N ALA A 124 5.37 14.21 -0.87
CA ALA A 124 5.76 12.81 -0.85
C ALA A 124 4.56 11.87 -1.12
N GLU A 125 3.38 12.24 -0.64
CA GLU A 125 2.13 11.55 -0.93
C GLU A 125 1.83 11.55 -2.44
N ALA A 126 1.88 12.72 -3.09
CA ALA A 126 1.59 12.84 -4.51
C ALA A 126 2.56 12.00 -5.37
N ASP A 127 3.86 12.03 -5.03
CA ASP A 127 4.89 11.27 -5.73
C ASP A 127 4.69 9.75 -5.59
N VAL A 128 4.34 9.30 -4.38
CA VAL A 128 4.05 7.89 -4.09
C VAL A 128 2.81 7.42 -4.86
N PHE A 129 1.75 8.26 -4.93
CA PHE A 129 0.54 7.88 -5.66
C PHE A 129 0.72 7.86 -7.17
N GLU A 130 1.46 8.80 -7.74
CA GLU A 130 1.79 8.75 -9.17
C GLU A 130 2.60 7.48 -9.50
N HIS A 131 3.48 7.07 -8.59
CA HIS A 131 4.20 5.81 -8.70
C HIS A 131 3.27 4.60 -8.59
N PHE A 132 2.36 4.58 -7.62
CA PHE A 132 1.36 3.51 -7.49
C PHE A 132 0.48 3.38 -8.72
N ARG A 133 0.02 4.49 -9.29
CA ARG A 133 -0.78 4.50 -10.50
C ARG A 133 -0.08 3.80 -11.67
N ARG A 134 1.24 3.98 -11.81
CA ARG A 134 2.04 3.27 -12.81
C ARG A 134 2.15 1.77 -12.51
N LEU A 135 2.37 1.40 -11.26
CA LEU A 135 2.48 0.01 -10.84
C LEU A 135 1.15 -0.75 -10.81
N ALA A 136 0.04 -0.02 -10.69
CA ALA A 136 -1.32 -0.56 -10.69
C ALA A 136 -1.80 -0.97 -12.08
N GLN A 137 -1.11 -0.57 -13.16
CA GLN A 137 -1.52 -0.90 -14.51
C GLN A 137 -1.63 -2.42 -14.70
N GLY A 138 -2.79 -2.88 -15.17
CA GLY A 138 -3.10 -4.29 -15.36
C GLY A 138 -3.40 -5.07 -14.07
N ARG A 139 -3.60 -4.37 -12.94
CA ARG A 139 -3.94 -4.97 -11.64
C ARG A 139 -5.22 -4.38 -11.10
N ILE A 140 -5.93 -5.15 -10.27
CA ILE A 140 -7.01 -4.61 -9.44
C ILE A 140 -6.34 -3.94 -8.22
N THR A 141 -6.56 -2.64 -8.06
CA THR A 141 -6.04 -1.92 -6.89
C THR A 141 -7.19 -1.42 -6.03
N ILE A 142 -7.21 -1.86 -4.78
CA ILE A 142 -8.17 -1.42 -3.77
C ILE A 142 -7.43 -0.46 -2.85
N LEU A 143 -7.85 0.79 -2.84
CA LEU A 143 -7.28 1.83 -2.01
C LEU A 143 -8.29 2.22 -0.92
N ILE A 144 -7.89 2.08 0.33
CA ILE A 144 -8.64 2.57 1.48
C ILE A 144 -7.96 3.85 1.95
N SER A 145 -8.67 4.96 1.93
CA SER A 145 -8.13 6.25 2.36
C SER A 145 -9.23 7.18 2.81
N HIS A 146 -8.91 8.03 3.78
CA HIS A 146 -9.74 9.17 4.18
C HIS A 146 -9.25 10.49 3.58
N ARG A 147 -8.18 10.47 2.76
CA ARG A 147 -7.60 11.65 2.10
C ARG A 147 -8.16 11.81 0.69
N PHE A 148 -8.86 12.90 0.44
CA PHE A 148 -9.47 13.15 -0.86
C PHE A 148 -8.45 13.44 -1.98
N SER A 149 -7.26 13.96 -1.65
CA SER A 149 -6.14 14.06 -2.59
C SER A 149 -5.88 12.74 -3.31
N THR A 150 -6.00 11.66 -2.57
CA THR A 150 -5.77 10.29 -3.00
C THR A 150 -6.99 9.66 -3.65
N VAL A 151 -8.14 9.73 -2.97
CA VAL A 151 -9.38 9.06 -3.39
C VAL A 151 -9.84 9.54 -4.77
N ARG A 152 -9.69 10.83 -5.10
CA ARG A 152 -10.08 11.40 -6.39
C ARG A 152 -9.35 10.82 -7.60
N MET A 153 -8.24 10.09 -7.40
CA MET A 153 -7.45 9.48 -8.47
C MET A 153 -7.93 8.07 -8.83
N ALA A 154 -8.83 7.50 -8.05
CA ALA A 154 -9.40 6.20 -8.33
C ALA A 154 -10.37 6.25 -9.52
N ASP A 155 -10.35 5.19 -10.33
CA ASP A 155 -11.30 5.04 -11.45
C ASP A 155 -12.72 4.86 -10.95
N GLN A 156 -12.88 4.29 -9.75
CA GLN A 156 -14.16 4.10 -9.09
C GLN A 156 -14.02 4.29 -7.58
N ILE A 157 -14.95 5.03 -7.00
CA ILE A 157 -15.04 5.31 -5.57
C ILE A 157 -16.28 4.61 -5.02
N VAL A 158 -16.12 3.98 -3.87
CA VAL A 158 -17.22 3.35 -3.12
C VAL A 158 -17.25 4.00 -1.73
N VAL A 159 -18.38 4.59 -1.40
CA VAL A 159 -18.61 5.17 -0.06
C VAL A 159 -19.38 4.18 0.79
N ILE A 160 -18.81 3.85 1.94
CA ILE A 160 -19.39 2.88 2.87
C ILE A 160 -19.80 3.62 4.14
N ASP A 161 -21.05 3.48 4.54
CA ASP A 161 -21.56 3.92 5.85
C ASP A 161 -22.33 2.78 6.52
N ARG A 162 -22.03 2.56 7.81
CA ARG A 162 -22.66 1.52 8.64
C ARG A 162 -22.69 0.14 7.97
N GLY A 163 -21.60 -0.23 7.29
CA GLY A 163 -21.48 -1.53 6.63
C GLY A 163 -22.28 -1.68 5.34
N ARG A 164 -22.74 -0.57 4.74
CA ARG A 164 -23.49 -0.55 3.48
C ARG A 164 -22.84 0.40 2.51
N ILE A 165 -22.84 0.04 1.22
CA ILE A 165 -22.47 0.94 0.15
C ILE A 165 -23.64 1.93 -0.01
N ILE A 166 -23.35 3.23 0.21
CA ILE A 166 -24.34 4.30 0.10
C ILE A 166 -24.18 5.11 -1.20
N GLU A 167 -22.96 5.21 -1.72
CA GLU A 167 -22.66 5.89 -2.98
C GLU A 167 -21.57 5.13 -3.73
N ARG A 168 -21.61 5.19 -5.07
CA ARG A 168 -20.62 4.60 -5.94
C ARG A 168 -20.54 5.39 -7.26
N GLY A 169 -19.32 5.69 -7.72
CA GLY A 169 -19.09 6.41 -8.98
C GLY A 169 -17.67 6.93 -9.08
N THR A 170 -17.39 7.70 -10.10
CA THR A 170 -16.17 8.49 -10.25
C THR A 170 -16.21 9.71 -9.32
N HIS A 171 -15.05 10.35 -9.10
CA HIS A 171 -15.00 11.61 -8.35
C HIS A 171 -15.98 12.66 -8.89
N GLN A 172 -16.04 12.82 -10.21
CA GLN A 172 -16.89 13.84 -10.86
C GLN A 172 -18.38 13.54 -10.65
N GLU A 173 -18.78 12.29 -10.82
CA GLU A 173 -20.16 11.85 -10.61
C GLU A 173 -20.61 12.05 -9.16
N LEU A 174 -19.75 11.67 -8.19
CA LEU A 174 -20.09 11.79 -6.78
C LEU A 174 -20.11 13.24 -6.29
N VAL A 175 -19.26 14.12 -6.84
CA VAL A 175 -19.34 15.56 -6.57
C VAL A 175 -20.62 16.14 -7.15
N ALA A 176 -21.01 15.75 -8.39
CA ALA A 176 -22.24 16.22 -9.03
C ALA A 176 -23.51 15.70 -8.35
N LEU A 177 -23.43 14.52 -7.69
CA LEU A 177 -24.54 13.95 -6.92
C LEU A 177 -24.90 14.79 -5.68
N ASP A 178 -23.95 15.63 -5.21
CA ASP A 178 -24.07 16.49 -4.00
C ASP A 178 -24.48 15.70 -2.74
N GLY A 179 -24.00 14.45 -2.64
CA GLY A 179 -24.32 13.52 -1.58
C GLY A 179 -23.30 13.54 -0.43
N HIS A 180 -23.17 12.39 0.24
CA HIS A 180 -22.27 12.22 1.39
C HIS A 180 -20.79 12.44 1.02
N TYR A 181 -20.37 11.91 -0.13
CA TYR A 181 -19.03 12.10 -0.67
C TYR A 181 -18.71 13.58 -0.90
N ALA A 182 -19.60 14.30 -1.61
CA ALA A 182 -19.42 15.72 -1.92
C ALA A 182 -19.33 16.57 -0.65
N HIS A 183 -20.16 16.27 0.35
CA HIS A 183 -20.12 16.94 1.65
C HIS A 183 -18.78 16.75 2.37
N LEU A 184 -18.29 15.51 2.46
CA LEU A 184 -16.99 15.21 3.09
C LEU A 184 -15.84 15.87 2.32
N PHE A 185 -15.88 15.84 0.99
CA PHE A 185 -14.89 16.49 0.13
C PHE A 185 -14.83 18.00 0.40
N ALA A 186 -15.99 18.67 0.46
CA ALA A 186 -16.08 20.10 0.75
C ALA A 186 -15.56 20.46 2.15
N LEU A 187 -15.81 19.60 3.16
CA LEU A 187 -15.28 19.80 4.52
C LEU A 187 -13.75 19.74 4.55
N GLN A 188 -13.16 18.74 3.89
CA GLN A 188 -11.70 18.61 3.84
C GLN A 188 -11.03 19.76 3.06
N ALA A 189 -11.64 20.19 1.95
CA ALA A 189 -11.15 21.33 1.17
C ALA A 189 -11.13 22.64 1.96
N LYS A 190 -12.01 22.82 2.94
CA LYS A 190 -12.02 23.98 3.85
C LYS A 190 -10.93 23.91 4.92
N GLY A 191 -10.54 22.71 5.33
CA GLY A 191 -9.47 22.52 6.34
C GLY A 191 -8.04 22.73 5.81
N TYR A 192 -7.86 22.82 4.50
CA TYR A 192 -6.58 23.12 3.84
C TYR A 192 -6.38 24.61 3.49
N ARG A 193 -7.28 25.48 3.92
CA ARG A 193 -7.15 26.94 3.84
C ARG A 193 -6.81 27.52 5.20
#